data_b4089591ded40bc9e757d37a42ad497f
#
_entry.id   b4089591ded40bc9e757d37a42ad497f
#
_cell.length_a   1.000
_cell.length_b   1.000
_cell.length_c   1.000
_cell.angle_alpha   90.00
_cell.angle_beta   90.00
_cell.angle_gamma   90.00
#
_symmetry.space_group_name_H-M   'P 1'
#
loop_
_entity.id
_entity.type
_entity.pdbx_description
1 polymer ?
#
loop_
_entity_poly.entity_id
_entity_poly.type
_entity_poly.pdbx_seq_one_letter_code
_entity_poly.pdbx_strand_id
1 'polypeptide(L)'
;EAFMGYLLPWGQMSYWGAQVIINLFSAIPFVGPDLAILIRGDYVVGDATLNRFFSFHVIAVPLVLLGLVVAHIIALHEVGSNNPDGIEIKAKKDANGIPLDGIPFHPYYSVHDLLGVGVFLMAFTAVLFFAPEGGGYFLEANNFIPANPFQTPPHIAPVWYFTPFYSMLRATTDVMTVVFSILVAGCIVITLLSSKVSGTAKGATFLGGGLAIALLGGLKALLAAIGLNSVLSLLAHTPVLNLLLGFDAKFWGVVVMGGAVVILFFLPWLDNSPVKSIRYRPDWHKYVYLVFVIYFVVLGYLGIQPPSTTGTIISQIGTLFYFGFFLLMPWWSQLGQFKPVPDRVTFSAH
;
A
#
# COMPACT_ATOMS: atom_id res chain seq x y z
N GLU A 1 6.11 -3.19 12.57
CA GLU A 1 6.65 -2.44 13.72
C GLU A 1 5.56 -1.60 14.38
N ALA A 2 4.94 -0.70 13.62
CA ALA A 2 3.89 0.20 14.14
C ALA A 2 2.68 -0.55 14.71
N PHE A 3 2.20 -1.60 14.05
CA PHE A 3 1.08 -2.40 14.51
C PHE A 3 1.37 -3.08 15.86
N MET A 4 2.54 -3.70 15.97
CA MET A 4 2.95 -4.39 17.20
C MET A 4 3.16 -3.40 18.35
N GLY A 5 3.78 -2.23 18.07
CA GLY A 5 4.02 -1.18 19.05
C GLY A 5 2.74 -0.54 19.57
N TYR A 6 1.72 -0.39 18.73
CA TYR A 6 0.45 0.22 19.14
C TYR A 6 -0.34 -0.62 20.15
N LEU A 7 -0.14 -1.94 20.18
CA LEU A 7 -0.74 -2.81 21.20
C LEU A 7 -0.14 -2.57 22.60
N LEU A 8 1.12 -2.20 22.69
CA LEU A 8 1.88 -2.17 23.94
C LEU A 8 1.32 -1.22 25.04
N PRO A 9 0.75 -0.05 24.72
CA PRO A 9 0.12 0.80 25.72
C PRO A 9 -1.08 0.16 26.43
N TRP A 10 -1.66 -0.88 25.86
CA TRP A 10 -2.76 -1.67 26.42
C TRP A 10 -4.02 -0.83 26.77
N GLY A 11 -4.28 0.18 25.95
CA GLY A 11 -5.51 0.96 26.01
C GLY A 11 -6.63 0.33 25.17
N GLN A 12 -7.82 0.93 25.23
CA GLN A 12 -9.01 0.46 24.49
C GLN A 12 -8.75 0.40 22.99
N MET A 13 -8.11 1.40 22.40
CA MET A 13 -7.80 1.39 20.96
C MET A 13 -6.68 0.43 20.61
N SER A 14 -5.68 0.27 21.48
CA SER A 14 -4.62 -0.74 21.34
C SER A 14 -5.19 -2.13 21.24
N TYR A 15 -6.05 -2.51 22.19
CA TYR A 15 -6.67 -3.82 22.26
C TYR A 15 -7.61 -4.09 21.07
N TRP A 16 -8.57 -3.21 20.86
CA TRP A 16 -9.59 -3.39 19.82
C TRP A 16 -9.03 -3.20 18.42
N GLY A 17 -8.03 -2.34 18.24
CA GLY A 17 -7.28 -2.21 16.99
C GLY A 17 -6.54 -3.50 16.63
N ALA A 18 -5.86 -4.13 17.60
CA ALA A 18 -5.21 -5.43 17.40
C ALA A 18 -6.23 -6.52 17.08
N GLN A 19 -7.36 -6.56 17.78
CA GLN A 19 -8.45 -7.50 17.52
C GLN A 19 -8.95 -7.42 16.06
N VAL A 20 -9.18 -6.19 15.57
CA VAL A 20 -9.61 -5.95 14.19
C VAL A 20 -8.55 -6.41 13.20
N ILE A 21 -7.30 -6.00 13.37
CA ILE A 21 -6.21 -6.29 12.43
C ILE A 21 -5.91 -7.80 12.38
N ILE A 22 -5.82 -8.47 13.53
CA ILE A 22 -5.60 -9.92 13.56
C ILE A 22 -6.78 -10.67 12.92
N ASN A 23 -8.01 -10.19 13.12
CA ASN A 23 -9.18 -10.76 12.46
C ASN A 23 -9.18 -10.60 10.93
N LEU A 24 -8.41 -9.67 10.37
CA LEU A 24 -8.23 -9.60 8.91
C LEU A 24 -7.47 -10.81 8.37
N PHE A 25 -6.51 -11.33 9.11
CA PHE A 25 -5.79 -12.57 8.73
C PHE A 25 -6.72 -13.77 8.68
N SER A 26 -7.78 -13.80 9.52
CA SER A 26 -8.76 -14.89 9.47
C SER A 26 -9.57 -14.95 8.17
N ALA A 27 -9.54 -13.89 7.35
CA ALA A 27 -10.18 -13.88 6.04
C ALA A 27 -9.39 -14.65 4.97
N ILE A 28 -8.14 -15.03 5.24
CA ILE A 28 -7.32 -15.80 4.30
C ILE A 28 -7.92 -17.22 4.19
N PRO A 29 -8.25 -17.68 2.98
CA PRO A 29 -8.86 -18.97 2.79
C PRO A 29 -7.99 -20.11 3.34
N PHE A 30 -8.61 -21.13 3.87
CA PHE A 30 -8.04 -22.38 4.39
C PHE A 30 -7.23 -22.24 5.69
N VAL A 31 -6.31 -21.30 5.76
CA VAL A 31 -5.34 -21.17 6.89
C VAL A 31 -5.65 -19.97 7.80
N GLY A 32 -6.55 -19.10 7.41
CA GLY A 32 -6.78 -17.82 8.08
C GLY A 32 -7.16 -17.95 9.56
N PRO A 33 -8.13 -18.77 9.93
CA PRO A 33 -8.51 -18.97 11.35
C PRO A 33 -7.32 -19.42 12.20
N ASP A 34 -6.57 -20.44 11.75
CA ASP A 34 -5.41 -20.98 12.46
C ASP A 34 -4.27 -19.95 12.54
N LEU A 35 -4.06 -19.19 11.46
CA LEU A 35 -3.09 -18.11 11.43
C LEU A 35 -3.44 -16.99 12.42
N ALA A 36 -4.72 -16.65 12.55
CA ALA A 36 -5.16 -15.65 13.52
C ALA A 36 -4.93 -16.13 14.96
N ILE A 37 -5.19 -17.41 15.27
CA ILE A 37 -4.89 -18.03 16.57
C ILE A 37 -3.36 -18.05 16.80
N LEU A 38 -2.58 -18.42 15.78
CA LEU A 38 -1.11 -18.42 15.86
C LEU A 38 -0.57 -17.02 16.19
N ILE A 39 -1.06 -15.97 15.53
CA ILE A 39 -0.63 -14.58 15.78
C ILE A 39 -0.99 -14.13 17.19
N ARG A 40 -2.22 -14.41 17.66
CA ARG A 40 -2.63 -14.06 19.02
C ARG A 40 -1.88 -14.87 20.08
N GLY A 41 -1.61 -16.12 19.78
CA GLY A 41 -1.10 -17.11 20.75
C GLY A 41 -2.17 -17.68 21.66
N ASP A 42 -3.41 -17.28 21.45
CA ASP A 42 -4.62 -17.74 22.15
C ASP A 42 -5.85 -17.47 21.26
N TYR A 43 -7.03 -17.86 21.72
CA TYR A 43 -8.32 -17.60 21.04
C TYR A 43 -8.73 -16.12 21.09
N VAL A 44 -8.21 -15.37 22.05
CA VAL A 44 -8.45 -13.92 22.23
C VAL A 44 -7.13 -13.17 22.34
N VAL A 45 -7.17 -11.86 22.10
CA VAL A 45 -6.02 -10.98 22.39
C VAL A 45 -5.83 -10.95 23.92
N GLY A 46 -4.63 -11.27 24.38
CA GLY A 46 -4.32 -11.37 25.81
C GLY A 46 -2.82 -11.30 26.05
N ASP A 47 -2.36 -11.80 27.23
CA ASP A 47 -0.97 -11.75 27.64
C ASP A 47 -0.02 -12.43 26.65
N ALA A 48 -0.44 -13.56 26.04
CA ALA A 48 0.35 -14.25 25.03
C ALA A 48 0.58 -13.35 23.80
N THR A 49 -0.44 -12.61 23.37
CA THR A 49 -0.32 -11.66 22.25
C THR A 49 0.61 -10.50 22.62
N LEU A 50 0.43 -9.94 23.83
CA LEU A 50 1.20 -8.80 24.30
C LEU A 50 2.70 -9.15 24.39
N ASN A 51 3.05 -10.30 24.98
CA ASN A 51 4.43 -10.77 25.10
C ASN A 51 5.10 -11.00 23.74
N ARG A 52 4.38 -11.60 22.78
CA ARG A 52 4.90 -11.82 21.43
C ARG A 52 5.13 -10.49 20.71
N PHE A 53 4.16 -9.59 20.76
CA PHE A 53 4.25 -8.29 20.12
C PHE A 53 5.34 -7.42 20.74
N PHE A 54 5.52 -7.49 22.06
CA PHE A 54 6.65 -6.83 22.73
C PHE A 54 7.98 -7.34 22.19
N SER A 55 8.18 -8.67 22.14
CA SER A 55 9.43 -9.26 21.66
C SER A 55 9.73 -8.90 20.20
N PHE A 56 8.70 -8.91 19.35
CA PHE A 56 8.85 -8.51 17.94
C PHE A 56 9.16 -7.01 17.82
N HIS A 57 8.43 -6.15 18.55
CA HIS A 57 8.58 -4.71 18.46
C HIS A 57 9.90 -4.21 19.02
N VAL A 58 10.42 -4.83 20.09
CA VAL A 58 11.62 -4.32 20.79
C VAL A 58 12.91 -4.95 20.24
N ILE A 59 12.85 -6.16 19.69
CA ILE A 59 14.05 -6.90 19.28
C ILE A 59 13.98 -7.33 17.82
N ALA A 60 13.05 -8.22 17.45
CA ALA A 60 13.13 -8.92 16.18
C ALA A 60 12.96 -7.99 14.98
N VAL A 61 11.92 -7.18 14.98
CA VAL A 61 11.63 -6.25 13.87
C VAL A 61 12.63 -5.10 13.79
N PRO A 62 13.08 -4.47 14.90
CA PRO A 62 14.15 -3.48 14.85
C PRO A 62 15.48 -4.02 14.30
N LEU A 63 15.86 -5.26 14.62
CA LEU A 63 17.07 -5.87 14.05
C LEU A 63 16.95 -6.11 12.55
N VAL A 64 15.81 -6.61 12.08
CA VAL A 64 15.54 -6.76 10.65
C VAL A 64 15.54 -5.39 9.94
N LEU A 65 14.91 -4.37 10.54
CA LEU A 65 14.88 -3.02 10.01
C LEU A 65 16.29 -2.43 9.91
N LEU A 66 17.12 -2.61 10.94
CA LEU A 66 18.53 -2.17 10.92
C LEU A 66 19.29 -2.85 9.77
N GLY A 67 19.13 -4.15 9.59
CA GLY A 67 19.73 -4.89 8.46
C GLY A 67 19.30 -4.34 7.10
N LEU A 68 18.01 -4.04 6.94
CA LEU A 68 17.48 -3.43 5.72
C LEU A 68 18.00 -2.01 5.49
N VAL A 69 18.16 -1.20 6.55
CA VAL A 69 18.77 0.14 6.45
C VAL A 69 20.23 0.03 5.99
N VAL A 70 21.01 -0.89 6.53
CA VAL A 70 22.40 -1.11 6.09
C VAL A 70 22.44 -1.50 4.62
N ALA A 71 21.60 -2.43 4.17
CA ALA A 71 21.52 -2.84 2.77
C ALA A 71 21.10 -1.67 1.87
N HIS A 72 20.15 -0.84 2.32
CA HIS A 72 19.69 0.34 1.61
C HIS A 72 20.79 1.38 1.42
N ILE A 73 21.58 1.66 2.46
CA ILE A 73 22.72 2.60 2.39
C ILE A 73 23.84 2.05 1.49
N ILE A 74 24.12 0.75 1.52
CA ILE A 74 25.08 0.13 0.59
C ILE A 74 24.60 0.33 -0.86
N ALA A 75 23.35 0.05 -1.15
CA ALA A 75 22.77 0.25 -2.47
C ALA A 75 22.83 1.72 -2.91
N LEU A 76 22.57 2.66 -1.99
CA LEU A 76 22.70 4.09 -2.26
C LEU A 76 24.14 4.49 -2.65
N HIS A 77 25.14 3.94 -1.95
CA HIS A 77 26.55 4.21 -2.26
C HIS A 77 26.97 3.63 -3.63
N GLU A 78 26.41 2.48 -4.03
CA GLU A 78 26.66 1.91 -5.35
C GLU A 78 26.06 2.77 -6.48
N VAL A 79 24.81 3.18 -6.33
CA VAL A 79 24.10 3.97 -7.36
C VAL A 79 24.48 5.44 -7.31
N GLY A 80 24.65 6.01 -6.13
CA GLY A 80 24.84 7.43 -5.87
C GLY A 80 23.52 8.17 -5.66
N SER A 81 23.63 9.38 -5.08
CA SER A 81 22.49 10.26 -4.83
C SER A 81 21.93 10.81 -6.15
N ASN A 82 20.62 10.98 -6.21
CA ASN A 82 19.95 11.60 -7.35
C ASN A 82 20.17 13.13 -7.34
N ASN A 83 19.81 13.78 -8.44
CA ASN A 83 19.84 15.25 -8.59
C ASN A 83 18.54 15.73 -9.24
N PRO A 84 18.25 17.06 -9.17
CA PRO A 84 17.00 17.61 -9.69
C PRO A 84 16.76 17.39 -11.19
N ASP A 85 17.84 17.20 -11.97
CA ASP A 85 17.74 16.98 -13.42
C ASP A 85 17.66 15.49 -13.78
N GLY A 86 17.92 14.59 -12.83
CA GLY A 86 17.91 13.15 -13.04
C GLY A 86 19.06 12.65 -13.90
N ILE A 87 20.17 13.38 -13.93
CA ILE A 87 21.37 13.07 -14.72
C ILE A 87 22.20 12.01 -13.98
N GLU A 88 22.74 11.05 -14.75
CA GLU A 88 23.68 10.07 -14.23
C GLU A 88 25.07 10.69 -14.10
N ILE A 89 25.41 11.15 -12.89
CA ILE A 89 26.66 11.87 -12.63
C ILE A 89 27.91 11.03 -12.84
N LYS A 90 27.82 9.71 -12.72
CA LYS A 90 28.95 8.79 -12.93
C LYS A 90 29.28 8.54 -14.41
N ALA A 91 28.41 8.95 -15.33
CA ALA A 91 28.61 8.75 -16.76
C ALA A 91 29.73 9.66 -17.34
N LYS A 92 29.93 10.86 -16.79
CA LYS A 92 30.95 11.82 -17.23
C LYS A 92 31.97 12.06 -16.12
N LYS A 93 33.22 11.66 -16.37
CA LYS A 93 34.32 11.74 -15.40
C LYS A 93 35.47 12.51 -15.98
N ASP A 94 36.28 13.09 -15.10
CA ASP A 94 37.57 13.70 -15.44
C ASP A 94 38.67 12.64 -15.71
N ALA A 95 39.89 13.10 -16.00
CA ALA A 95 41.03 12.25 -16.24
C ALA A 95 41.44 11.37 -15.04
N ASN A 96 41.02 11.74 -13.83
CA ASN A 96 41.27 11.03 -12.58
C ASN A 96 40.11 10.07 -12.18
N GLY A 97 39.08 9.99 -13.03
CA GLY A 97 37.91 9.15 -12.76
C GLY A 97 36.88 9.78 -11.80
N ILE A 98 36.99 11.06 -11.49
CA ILE A 98 36.10 11.82 -10.64
C ILE A 98 34.92 12.34 -11.46
N PRO A 99 33.66 12.13 -11.02
CA PRO A 99 32.48 12.66 -11.73
C PRO A 99 32.52 14.17 -11.87
N LEU A 100 32.32 14.68 -13.10
CA LEU A 100 32.39 16.14 -13.40
C LEU A 100 31.29 16.95 -12.70
N ASP A 101 30.13 16.34 -12.45
CA ASP A 101 28.97 16.97 -11.79
C ASP A 101 28.82 16.55 -10.33
N GLY A 102 29.80 15.81 -9.78
CA GLY A 102 29.85 15.39 -8.41
C GLY A 102 30.58 16.37 -7.50
N ILE A 103 30.21 16.40 -6.24
CA ILE A 103 30.99 17.03 -5.18
C ILE A 103 31.35 15.97 -4.13
N PRO A 104 32.45 16.13 -3.38
CA PRO A 104 32.80 15.20 -2.31
C PRO A 104 31.67 15.08 -1.27
N PHE A 105 31.39 13.86 -0.81
CA PHE A 105 30.40 13.66 0.23
C PHE A 105 30.80 14.37 1.53
N HIS A 106 32.04 14.16 1.95
CA HIS A 106 32.62 14.86 3.09
C HIS A 106 33.47 16.06 2.61
N PRO A 107 33.33 17.26 3.21
CA PRO A 107 32.48 17.59 4.36
C PRO A 107 31.04 18.04 4.00
N TYR A 108 30.71 18.25 2.73
CA TYR A 108 29.48 18.94 2.32
C TYR A 108 28.21 18.22 2.80
N TYR A 109 28.01 16.98 2.39
CA TYR A 109 26.82 16.22 2.81
C TYR A 109 26.89 15.75 4.25
N SER A 110 28.09 15.45 4.77
CA SER A 110 28.27 15.09 6.19
C SER A 110 27.80 16.20 7.12
N VAL A 111 28.07 17.47 6.78
CA VAL A 111 27.62 18.63 7.58
C VAL A 111 26.10 18.79 7.48
N HIS A 112 25.52 18.66 6.27
CA HIS A 112 24.08 18.74 6.08
C HIS A 112 23.34 17.60 6.80
N ASP A 113 23.86 16.39 6.76
CA ASP A 113 23.29 15.26 7.47
C ASP A 113 23.31 15.47 8.99
N LEU A 114 24.44 15.94 9.53
CA LEU A 114 24.56 16.26 10.96
C LEU A 114 23.60 17.38 11.38
N LEU A 115 23.46 18.41 10.55
CA LEU A 115 22.48 19.48 10.80
C LEU A 115 21.04 18.91 10.80
N GLY A 116 20.70 18.11 9.78
CA GLY A 116 19.38 17.49 9.66
C GLY A 116 19.05 16.58 10.84
N VAL A 117 19.99 15.72 11.23
CA VAL A 117 19.86 14.87 12.43
C VAL A 117 19.72 15.71 13.69
N GLY A 118 20.51 16.78 13.84
CA GLY A 118 20.43 17.68 14.98
C GLY A 118 19.06 18.36 15.11
N VAL A 119 18.54 18.91 14.02
CA VAL A 119 17.20 19.54 13.97
C VAL A 119 16.10 18.49 14.26
N PHE A 120 16.19 17.32 13.66
CA PHE A 120 15.25 16.23 13.93
C PHE A 120 15.26 15.82 15.41
N LEU A 121 16.42 15.60 15.99
CA LEU A 121 16.55 15.21 17.40
C LEU A 121 16.04 16.31 18.35
N MET A 122 16.28 17.58 18.03
CA MET A 122 15.69 18.69 18.83
C MET A 122 14.17 18.66 18.79
N ALA A 123 13.57 18.51 17.61
CA ALA A 123 12.12 18.44 17.49
C ALA A 123 11.56 17.19 18.18
N PHE A 124 12.20 16.04 17.96
CA PHE A 124 11.82 14.77 18.58
C PHE A 124 11.87 14.82 20.11
N THR A 125 12.97 15.30 20.68
CA THR A 125 13.12 15.46 22.13
C THR A 125 12.16 16.48 22.71
N ALA A 126 11.89 17.58 21.99
CA ALA A 126 10.91 18.56 22.43
C ALA A 126 9.51 17.93 22.56
N VAL A 127 9.08 17.15 21.57
CA VAL A 127 7.79 16.42 21.67
C VAL A 127 7.85 15.38 22.78
N LEU A 128 8.89 14.54 22.82
CA LEU A 128 8.98 13.42 23.77
C LEU A 128 8.97 13.86 25.23
N PHE A 129 9.67 14.95 25.57
CA PHE A 129 9.80 15.39 26.96
C PHE A 129 8.79 16.45 27.39
N PHE A 130 8.25 17.23 26.45
CA PHE A 130 7.39 18.36 26.81
C PHE A 130 5.93 18.22 26.33
N ALA A 131 5.67 17.39 25.33
CA ALA A 131 4.33 17.18 24.78
C ALA A 131 4.14 15.75 24.21
N PRO A 132 4.39 14.67 24.99
CA PRO A 132 4.38 13.29 24.48
C PRO A 132 3.01 12.86 23.95
N GLU A 133 1.95 13.42 24.48
CA GLU A 133 0.56 13.13 24.08
C GLU A 133 0.05 14.08 22.99
N GLY A 134 0.76 15.20 22.75
CA GLY A 134 0.37 16.23 21.79
C GLY A 134 -1.03 16.78 22.00
N GLY A 135 -1.50 16.86 23.27
CA GLY A 135 -2.87 17.26 23.59
C GLY A 135 -3.95 16.29 23.11
N GLY A 136 -3.60 15.01 22.90
CA GLY A 136 -4.50 13.98 22.38
C GLY A 136 -4.45 13.81 20.86
N TYR A 137 -3.62 14.59 20.15
CA TYR A 137 -3.45 14.44 18.70
C TYR A 137 -2.57 13.26 18.31
N PHE A 138 -1.56 12.92 19.11
CA PHE A 138 -0.65 11.80 18.83
C PHE A 138 -1.18 10.47 19.34
N LEU A 139 -1.94 10.50 20.43
CA LEU A 139 -2.61 9.34 20.99
C LEU A 139 -4.11 9.65 21.13
N GLU A 140 -4.95 8.76 20.59
CA GLU A 140 -6.39 8.91 20.66
C GLU A 140 -6.89 8.85 22.13
N ALA A 141 -7.85 9.70 22.49
CA ALA A 141 -8.36 9.81 23.85
C ALA A 141 -8.84 8.47 24.44
N ASN A 142 -9.45 7.61 23.61
CA ASN A 142 -9.90 6.28 24.04
C ASN A 142 -8.75 5.35 24.43
N ASN A 143 -7.51 5.65 24.03
CA ASN A 143 -6.37 4.81 24.38
C ASN A 143 -5.76 5.13 25.74
N PHE A 144 -6.22 6.21 26.40
CA PHE A 144 -5.93 6.47 27.80
C PHE A 144 -6.83 5.66 28.76
N ILE A 145 -7.91 5.05 28.24
CA ILE A 145 -8.78 4.15 28.99
C ILE A 145 -8.17 2.75 28.93
N PRO A 146 -7.95 2.07 30.07
CA PRO A 146 -7.43 0.71 30.11
C PRO A 146 -8.26 -0.25 29.24
N ALA A 147 -7.61 -1.20 28.60
CA ALA A 147 -8.25 -2.19 27.74
C ALA A 147 -9.34 -2.96 28.48
N ASN A 148 -10.55 -2.96 27.94
CA ASN A 148 -11.67 -3.76 28.43
C ASN A 148 -12.18 -4.67 27.31
N PRO A 149 -11.94 -5.99 27.38
CA PRO A 149 -12.38 -6.93 26.36
C PRO A 149 -13.91 -7.10 26.25
N PHE A 150 -14.66 -6.65 27.28
CA PHE A 150 -16.12 -6.76 27.34
C PHE A 150 -16.84 -5.50 26.83
N GLN A 151 -16.10 -4.43 26.53
CA GLN A 151 -16.71 -3.18 26.08
C GLN A 151 -16.03 -2.65 24.82
N THR A 152 -16.65 -2.89 23.68
CA THR A 152 -16.18 -2.38 22.39
C THR A 152 -16.35 -0.86 22.33
N PRO A 153 -15.32 -0.09 21.94
CA PRO A 153 -15.47 1.34 21.70
C PRO A 153 -16.50 1.61 20.59
N PRO A 154 -17.24 2.74 20.67
CA PRO A 154 -18.24 3.10 19.66
C PRO A 154 -17.64 3.25 18.26
N HIS A 155 -16.39 3.65 18.18
CA HIS A 155 -15.65 3.83 16.95
C HIS A 155 -14.23 3.29 17.09
N ILE A 156 -13.82 2.43 16.16
CA ILE A 156 -12.46 1.90 16.08
C ILE A 156 -11.88 2.36 14.74
N ALA A 157 -10.88 3.22 14.79
CA ALA A 157 -10.13 3.66 13.62
C ALA A 157 -8.65 3.28 13.77
N PRO A 158 -7.96 2.92 12.68
CA PRO A 158 -6.52 2.74 12.73
C PRO A 158 -5.81 4.09 12.88
N VAL A 159 -4.52 4.06 13.25
CA VAL A 159 -3.67 5.26 13.27
C VAL A 159 -3.64 5.95 11.90
N TRP A 160 -3.50 7.28 11.91
CA TRP A 160 -3.72 8.15 10.75
C TRP A 160 -2.99 7.75 9.46
N TYR A 161 -1.75 7.24 9.54
CA TYR A 161 -0.98 6.82 8.36
C TYR A 161 -1.48 5.53 7.72
N PHE A 162 -2.32 4.75 8.43
CA PHE A 162 -2.91 3.52 7.92
C PHE A 162 -4.32 3.72 7.34
N THR A 163 -4.94 4.87 7.64
CA THR A 163 -6.34 5.15 7.28
C THR A 163 -6.65 5.12 5.79
N PRO A 164 -5.76 5.55 4.84
CA PRO A 164 -6.05 5.42 3.42
C PRO A 164 -6.23 3.95 3.00
N PHE A 165 -5.37 3.07 3.49
CA PHE A 165 -5.41 1.64 3.20
C PHE A 165 -6.62 0.96 3.85
N TYR A 166 -6.98 1.36 5.05
CA TYR A 166 -8.20 0.89 5.72
C TYR A 166 -9.47 1.34 5.00
N SER A 167 -9.47 2.54 4.43
CA SER A 167 -10.56 3.01 3.56
C SER A 167 -10.73 2.12 2.34
N MET A 168 -9.63 1.74 1.67
CA MET A 168 -9.64 0.81 0.53
C MET A 168 -10.17 -0.57 0.91
N LEU A 169 -9.77 -1.09 2.08
CA LEU A 169 -10.29 -2.35 2.62
C LEU A 169 -11.81 -2.29 2.78
N ARG A 170 -12.33 -1.25 3.44
CA ARG A 170 -13.77 -1.09 3.67
C ARG A 170 -14.56 -0.82 2.39
N ALA A 171 -13.93 -0.21 1.39
CA ALA A 171 -14.54 0.04 0.08
C ALA A 171 -14.73 -1.24 -0.74
N THR A 172 -14.00 -2.31 -0.41
CA THR A 172 -14.09 -3.59 -1.12
C THR A 172 -15.30 -4.38 -0.62
N THR A 173 -16.45 -4.06 -1.19
CA THR A 173 -17.74 -4.71 -0.96
C THR A 173 -18.03 -5.72 -2.07
N ASP A 174 -19.12 -6.50 -1.95
CA ASP A 174 -19.56 -7.41 -3.02
C ASP A 174 -19.80 -6.68 -4.35
N VAL A 175 -20.29 -5.44 -4.31
CA VAL A 175 -20.43 -4.59 -5.52
C VAL A 175 -19.05 -4.33 -6.13
N MET A 176 -18.03 -4.04 -5.32
CA MET A 176 -16.69 -3.76 -5.81
C MET A 176 -16.03 -5.00 -6.42
N THR A 177 -16.27 -6.19 -5.87
CA THR A 177 -15.76 -7.44 -6.47
C THR A 177 -16.40 -7.72 -7.83
N VAL A 178 -17.67 -7.38 -8.01
CA VAL A 178 -18.33 -7.41 -9.33
C VAL A 178 -17.70 -6.39 -10.28
N VAL A 179 -17.43 -5.17 -9.84
CA VAL A 179 -16.73 -4.16 -10.67
C VAL A 179 -15.35 -4.67 -11.10
N PHE A 180 -14.58 -5.25 -10.19
CA PHE A 180 -13.28 -5.86 -10.55
C PHE A 180 -13.46 -7.00 -11.58
N SER A 181 -14.49 -7.83 -11.43
CA SER A 181 -14.80 -8.90 -12.39
C SER A 181 -15.10 -8.34 -13.79
N ILE A 182 -15.86 -7.25 -13.87
CA ILE A 182 -16.17 -6.56 -15.13
C ILE A 182 -14.89 -5.98 -15.76
N LEU A 183 -14.02 -5.38 -14.97
CA LEU A 183 -12.74 -4.84 -15.46
C LEU A 183 -11.83 -5.94 -16.01
N VAL A 184 -11.73 -7.08 -15.32
CA VAL A 184 -10.98 -8.25 -15.80
C VAL A 184 -11.59 -8.79 -17.10
N ALA A 185 -12.92 -8.89 -17.19
CA ALA A 185 -13.61 -9.30 -18.42
C ALA A 185 -13.32 -8.35 -19.57
N GLY A 186 -13.33 -7.03 -19.34
CA GLY A 186 -12.94 -6.02 -20.34
C GLY A 186 -11.50 -6.21 -20.82
N CYS A 187 -10.55 -6.46 -19.91
CA CYS A 187 -9.16 -6.77 -20.26
C CYS A 187 -9.03 -8.04 -21.12
N ILE A 188 -9.80 -9.10 -20.78
CA ILE A 188 -9.84 -10.32 -21.61
C ILE A 188 -10.31 -9.99 -23.03
N VAL A 189 -11.43 -9.29 -23.16
CA VAL A 189 -12.00 -8.93 -24.47
C VAL A 189 -11.00 -8.10 -25.29
N ILE A 190 -10.43 -7.05 -24.70
CA ILE A 190 -9.42 -6.21 -25.38
C ILE A 190 -8.22 -7.04 -25.86
N THR A 191 -7.72 -7.96 -25.01
CA THR A 191 -6.58 -8.82 -25.34
C THR A 191 -6.93 -9.78 -26.48
N LEU A 192 -8.12 -10.40 -26.44
CA LEU A 192 -8.57 -11.33 -27.47
C LEU A 192 -8.76 -10.63 -28.83
N LEU A 193 -9.27 -9.41 -28.83
CA LEU A 193 -9.49 -8.61 -30.05
C LEU A 193 -8.19 -7.99 -30.60
N SER A 194 -7.15 -7.86 -29.80
CA SER A 194 -5.89 -7.27 -30.23
C SER A 194 -5.15 -8.15 -31.24
N SER A 195 -4.81 -7.61 -32.40
CA SER A 195 -3.97 -8.27 -33.41
C SER A 195 -2.49 -8.35 -33.02
N LYS A 196 -2.07 -7.53 -32.04
CA LYS A 196 -0.67 -7.43 -31.57
C LYS A 196 -0.29 -8.49 -30.54
N VAL A 197 -1.26 -9.21 -29.98
CA VAL A 197 -1.05 -10.21 -28.92
C VAL A 197 -0.98 -11.60 -29.51
N SER A 198 0.03 -12.39 -29.12
CA SER A 198 0.21 -13.78 -29.60
C SER A 198 -0.95 -14.68 -29.14
N GLY A 199 -1.22 -15.75 -29.87
CA GLY A 199 -2.25 -16.74 -29.54
C GLY A 199 -2.07 -17.36 -28.15
N THR A 200 -0.81 -17.67 -27.79
CA THR A 200 -0.46 -18.21 -26.46
C THR A 200 -0.79 -17.23 -25.34
N ALA A 201 -0.46 -15.95 -25.53
CA ALA A 201 -0.78 -14.91 -24.55
C ALA A 201 -2.29 -14.69 -24.45
N LYS A 202 -3.04 -14.75 -25.55
CA LYS A 202 -4.52 -14.70 -25.54
C LYS A 202 -5.12 -15.86 -24.74
N GLY A 203 -4.62 -17.07 -24.95
CA GLY A 203 -5.06 -18.25 -24.19
C GLY A 203 -4.77 -18.11 -22.69
N ALA A 204 -3.57 -17.66 -22.33
CA ALA A 204 -3.19 -17.42 -20.93
C ALA A 204 -4.06 -16.33 -20.27
N THR A 205 -4.34 -15.23 -20.98
CA THR A 205 -5.22 -14.16 -20.47
C THR A 205 -6.66 -14.65 -20.31
N PHE A 206 -7.17 -15.46 -21.22
CA PHE A 206 -8.52 -16.02 -21.12
C PHE A 206 -8.64 -16.96 -19.92
N LEU A 207 -7.72 -17.91 -19.74
CA LEU A 207 -7.75 -18.87 -18.65
C LEU A 207 -7.50 -18.18 -17.28
N GLY A 208 -6.44 -17.38 -17.20
CA GLY A 208 -6.08 -16.67 -15.97
C GLY A 208 -7.13 -15.63 -15.56
N GLY A 209 -7.65 -14.87 -16.52
CA GLY A 209 -8.72 -13.90 -16.30
C GLY A 209 -10.04 -14.56 -15.93
N GLY A 210 -10.40 -15.68 -16.55
CA GLY A 210 -11.58 -16.46 -16.20
C GLY A 210 -11.50 -17.01 -14.78
N LEU A 211 -10.34 -17.52 -14.36
CA LEU A 211 -10.10 -17.92 -12.97
C LEU A 211 -10.20 -16.73 -12.01
N ALA A 212 -9.61 -15.59 -12.36
CA ALA A 212 -9.69 -14.37 -11.54
C ALA A 212 -11.15 -13.92 -11.35
N ILE A 213 -11.98 -13.90 -12.41
CA ILE A 213 -13.40 -13.58 -12.32
C ILE A 213 -14.12 -14.56 -11.39
N ALA A 214 -13.83 -15.86 -11.49
CA ALA A 214 -14.44 -16.85 -10.60
C ALA A 214 -14.04 -16.58 -9.14
N LEU A 215 -12.76 -16.40 -8.86
CA LEU A 215 -12.27 -16.14 -7.49
C LEU A 215 -12.80 -14.81 -6.90
N LEU A 216 -13.07 -13.81 -7.74
CA LEU A 216 -13.74 -12.55 -7.36
C LEU A 216 -15.24 -12.71 -7.08
N GLY A 217 -15.79 -13.90 -7.29
CA GLY A 217 -17.23 -14.15 -7.14
C GLY A 217 -18.07 -13.72 -8.35
N GLY A 218 -17.45 -13.35 -9.47
CA GLY A 218 -18.16 -12.95 -10.69
C GLY A 218 -19.02 -14.06 -11.27
N LEU A 219 -18.56 -15.30 -11.21
CA LEU A 219 -19.36 -16.47 -11.61
C LEU A 219 -20.60 -16.64 -10.71
N LYS A 220 -20.43 -16.51 -9.40
CA LYS A 220 -21.55 -16.53 -8.43
C LYS A 220 -22.59 -15.45 -8.75
N ALA A 221 -22.10 -14.21 -8.97
CA ALA A 221 -22.96 -13.08 -9.31
C ALA A 221 -23.71 -13.31 -10.63
N LEU A 222 -23.04 -13.83 -11.66
CA LEU A 222 -23.63 -14.15 -12.94
C LEU A 222 -24.72 -15.22 -12.82
N LEU A 223 -24.42 -16.34 -12.18
CA LEU A 223 -25.36 -17.45 -11.99
C LEU A 223 -26.61 -17.00 -11.20
N ALA A 224 -26.43 -16.15 -10.18
CA ALA A 224 -27.54 -15.57 -9.43
C ALA A 224 -28.39 -14.63 -10.30
N ALA A 225 -27.76 -13.78 -11.12
CA ALA A 225 -28.44 -12.84 -11.99
C ALA A 225 -29.33 -13.50 -13.08
N ILE A 226 -28.89 -14.66 -13.59
CA ILE A 226 -29.62 -15.44 -14.59
C ILE A 226 -30.54 -16.51 -13.95
N GLY A 227 -30.67 -16.54 -12.62
CA GLY A 227 -31.60 -17.41 -11.90
C GLY A 227 -31.19 -18.88 -11.81
N LEU A 228 -29.93 -19.25 -12.10
CA LEU A 228 -29.43 -20.63 -12.02
C LEU A 228 -29.08 -21.04 -10.58
N ASN A 229 -30.03 -20.91 -9.66
CA ASN A 229 -29.83 -21.19 -8.23
C ASN A 229 -29.54 -22.68 -7.93
N SER A 230 -30.04 -23.60 -8.74
CA SER A 230 -29.72 -25.02 -8.63
C SER A 230 -28.25 -25.34 -8.91
N VAL A 231 -27.65 -24.67 -9.91
CA VAL A 231 -26.23 -24.78 -10.20
C VAL A 231 -25.38 -24.16 -9.07
N LEU A 232 -25.81 -23.02 -8.56
CA LEU A 232 -25.19 -22.37 -7.40
C LEU A 232 -25.16 -23.30 -6.19
N SER A 233 -26.31 -23.94 -5.88
CA SER A 233 -26.41 -24.90 -4.79
C SER A 233 -25.50 -26.11 -4.98
N LEU A 234 -25.44 -26.67 -6.18
CA LEU A 234 -24.56 -27.78 -6.51
C LEU A 234 -23.08 -27.42 -6.32
N LEU A 235 -22.66 -26.28 -6.82
CA LEU A 235 -21.26 -25.79 -6.66
C LEU A 235 -20.93 -25.55 -5.18
N ALA A 236 -21.85 -24.97 -4.42
CA ALA A 236 -21.64 -24.66 -2.99
C ALA A 236 -21.43 -25.92 -2.13
N HIS A 237 -22.10 -27.02 -2.47
CA HIS A 237 -21.99 -28.29 -1.71
C HIS A 237 -20.83 -29.18 -2.16
N THR A 238 -20.11 -28.82 -3.22
CA THR A 238 -18.98 -29.60 -3.73
C THR A 238 -17.66 -28.93 -3.31
N PRO A 239 -16.85 -29.53 -2.40
CA PRO A 239 -15.70 -28.87 -1.76
C PRO A 239 -14.71 -28.21 -2.72
N VAL A 240 -14.38 -28.84 -3.86
CA VAL A 240 -13.45 -28.29 -4.83
C VAL A 240 -14.11 -27.23 -5.73
N LEU A 241 -15.37 -27.45 -6.13
CA LEU A 241 -16.10 -26.54 -7.01
C LEU A 241 -16.58 -25.29 -6.28
N ASN A 242 -16.71 -25.32 -4.96
CA ASN A 242 -17.03 -24.15 -4.15
C ASN A 242 -16.01 -23.01 -4.35
N LEU A 243 -14.74 -23.32 -4.65
CA LEU A 243 -13.73 -22.33 -5.01
C LEU A 243 -14.13 -21.46 -6.20
N LEU A 244 -14.91 -22.00 -7.14
CA LEU A 244 -15.40 -21.28 -8.31
C LEU A 244 -16.47 -20.24 -7.97
N LEU A 245 -17.06 -20.30 -6.77
CA LEU A 245 -17.98 -19.29 -6.26
C LEU A 245 -17.25 -18.06 -5.69
N GLY A 246 -15.92 -18.14 -5.60
CA GLY A 246 -15.04 -17.07 -5.18
C GLY A 246 -14.92 -16.91 -3.66
N PHE A 247 -14.05 -16.02 -3.29
CA PHE A 247 -13.84 -15.62 -1.90
C PHE A 247 -14.74 -14.43 -1.54
N ASP A 248 -14.98 -14.25 -0.27
CA ASP A 248 -15.82 -13.14 0.21
C ASP A 248 -15.14 -11.76 0.03
N ALA A 249 -15.92 -10.69 0.09
CA ALA A 249 -15.42 -9.33 -0.07
C ALA A 249 -14.39 -8.94 1.00
N LYS A 250 -14.47 -9.54 2.21
CA LYS A 250 -13.50 -9.30 3.28
C LYS A 250 -12.10 -9.78 2.90
N PHE A 251 -11.99 -10.96 2.30
CA PHE A 251 -10.71 -11.45 1.78
C PHE A 251 -10.14 -10.51 0.71
N TRP A 252 -10.97 -10.12 -0.25
CA TRP A 252 -10.53 -9.18 -1.30
C TRP A 252 -10.18 -7.81 -0.76
N GLY A 253 -10.85 -7.36 0.30
CA GLY A 253 -10.47 -6.13 1.02
C GLY A 253 -9.06 -6.21 1.60
N VAL A 254 -8.69 -7.35 2.18
CA VAL A 254 -7.31 -7.59 2.68
C VAL A 254 -6.32 -7.62 1.53
N VAL A 255 -6.65 -8.27 0.39
CA VAL A 255 -5.80 -8.30 -0.81
C VAL A 255 -5.60 -6.90 -1.39
N VAL A 256 -6.67 -6.09 -1.49
CA VAL A 256 -6.60 -4.70 -1.96
C VAL A 256 -5.73 -3.86 -1.02
N MET A 257 -5.95 -3.95 0.29
CA MET A 257 -5.18 -3.21 1.28
C MET A 257 -3.68 -3.57 1.23
N GLY A 258 -3.35 -4.86 1.23
CA GLY A 258 -1.96 -5.33 1.12
C GLY A 258 -1.35 -5.00 -0.24
N GLY A 259 -2.12 -5.18 -1.31
CA GLY A 259 -1.72 -4.86 -2.68
C GLY A 259 -1.39 -3.38 -2.88
N ALA A 260 -2.08 -2.48 -2.17
CA ALA A 260 -1.80 -1.05 -2.22
C ALA A 260 -0.39 -0.69 -1.68
N VAL A 261 0.12 -1.45 -0.74
CA VAL A 261 1.52 -1.30 -0.26
C VAL A 261 2.49 -2.03 -1.18
N VAL A 262 2.16 -3.27 -1.56
CA VAL A 262 3.04 -4.13 -2.37
C VAL A 262 3.28 -3.54 -3.76
N ILE A 263 2.31 -2.83 -4.37
CA ILE A 263 2.45 -2.24 -5.70
C ILE A 263 3.61 -1.23 -5.78
N LEU A 264 3.98 -0.60 -4.66
CA LEU A 264 5.10 0.35 -4.60
C LEU A 264 6.46 -0.29 -4.88
N PHE A 265 6.63 -1.59 -4.59
CA PHE A 265 7.85 -2.33 -4.92
C PHE A 265 8.05 -2.47 -6.43
N PHE A 266 6.98 -2.37 -7.21
CA PHE A 266 7.00 -2.52 -8.66
C PHE A 266 7.19 -1.20 -9.42
N LEU A 267 7.31 -0.05 -8.73
CA LEU A 267 7.50 1.26 -9.36
C LEU A 267 8.62 1.30 -10.41
N PRO A 268 9.80 0.67 -10.20
CA PRO A 268 10.87 0.69 -11.21
C PRO A 268 10.49 0.06 -12.56
N TRP A 269 9.51 -0.83 -12.56
CA TRP A 269 8.99 -1.50 -13.77
C TRP A 269 7.70 -0.87 -14.30
N LEU A 270 6.99 -0.13 -13.44
CA LEU A 270 5.75 0.56 -13.80
C LEU A 270 6.03 1.92 -14.44
N ASP A 271 7.00 2.68 -13.93
CA ASP A 271 7.35 3.99 -14.47
C ASP A 271 8.31 3.86 -15.65
N ASN A 272 7.76 3.83 -16.85
CA ASN A 272 8.49 3.73 -18.11
C ASN A 272 8.78 5.09 -18.75
N SER A 273 8.79 6.17 -17.97
CA SER A 273 9.13 7.50 -18.48
C SER A 273 10.54 7.52 -19.09
N PRO A 274 10.73 8.11 -20.28
CA PRO A 274 12.04 8.25 -20.89
C PRO A 274 12.97 9.22 -20.14
N VAL A 275 12.42 10.03 -19.22
CA VAL A 275 13.18 10.98 -18.38
C VAL A 275 12.94 10.68 -16.90
N LYS A 276 14.01 10.74 -16.10
CA LYS A 276 13.95 10.45 -14.66
C LYS A 276 13.27 11.58 -13.88
N SER A 277 13.62 12.84 -14.19
CA SER A 277 13.14 14.00 -13.44
C SER A 277 11.77 14.48 -13.94
N ILE A 278 10.89 14.83 -12.98
CA ILE A 278 9.58 15.45 -13.27
C ILE A 278 9.69 16.79 -14.02
N ARG A 279 10.82 17.49 -13.92
CA ARG A 279 11.08 18.78 -14.61
C ARG A 279 11.00 18.67 -16.13
N TYR A 280 11.37 17.50 -16.67
CA TYR A 280 11.45 17.25 -18.11
C TYR A 280 10.26 16.43 -18.63
N ARG A 281 9.36 16.01 -17.74
CA ARG A 281 8.10 15.34 -18.10
C ARG A 281 7.08 16.35 -18.61
N PRO A 282 6.10 15.90 -19.41
CA PRO A 282 4.97 16.73 -19.83
C PRO A 282 4.26 17.41 -18.66
N ASP A 283 3.84 18.65 -18.83
CA ASP A 283 3.25 19.42 -17.72
C ASP A 283 1.99 18.81 -17.12
N TRP A 284 1.24 18.03 -17.88
CA TRP A 284 0.05 17.36 -17.39
C TRP A 284 0.35 16.22 -16.38
N HIS A 285 1.58 15.63 -16.42
CA HIS A 285 1.98 14.59 -15.45
C HIS A 285 1.90 15.10 -14.02
N LYS A 286 2.29 16.34 -13.76
CA LYS A 286 2.20 16.95 -12.42
C LYS A 286 0.76 17.00 -11.88
N TYR A 287 -0.24 17.17 -12.77
CA TYR A 287 -1.64 17.17 -12.38
C TYR A 287 -2.15 15.77 -12.08
N VAL A 288 -1.65 14.73 -12.76
CA VAL A 288 -1.95 13.33 -12.42
C VAL A 288 -1.44 13.01 -11.02
N TYR A 289 -0.20 13.42 -10.69
CA TYR A 289 0.34 13.27 -9.34
C TYR A 289 -0.45 14.08 -8.30
N LEU A 290 -0.84 15.31 -8.63
CA LEU A 290 -1.65 16.14 -7.73
C LEU A 290 -2.99 15.47 -7.41
N VAL A 291 -3.68 14.98 -8.42
CA VAL A 291 -4.95 14.26 -8.25
C VAL A 291 -4.73 12.99 -7.40
N PHE A 292 -3.64 12.26 -7.62
CA PHE A 292 -3.27 11.11 -6.80
C PHE A 292 -3.13 11.48 -5.32
N VAL A 293 -2.39 12.55 -5.00
CA VAL A 293 -2.21 13.03 -3.63
C VAL A 293 -3.56 13.44 -3.01
N ILE A 294 -4.39 14.18 -3.75
CA ILE A 294 -5.72 14.58 -3.28
C ILE A 294 -6.57 13.36 -2.93
N TYR A 295 -6.66 12.37 -3.82
CA TYR A 295 -7.43 11.15 -3.54
C TYR A 295 -6.85 10.35 -2.38
N PHE A 296 -5.53 10.28 -2.24
CA PHE A 296 -4.89 9.61 -1.10
C PHE A 296 -5.26 10.27 0.24
N VAL A 297 -5.28 11.61 0.29
CA VAL A 297 -5.71 12.37 1.47
C VAL A 297 -7.21 12.16 1.74
N VAL A 298 -8.06 12.17 0.70
CA VAL A 298 -9.50 11.89 0.83
C VAL A 298 -9.74 10.48 1.37
N LEU A 299 -9.02 9.48 0.87
CA LEU A 299 -9.09 8.11 1.41
C LEU A 299 -8.67 8.05 2.88
N GLY A 300 -7.62 8.82 3.25
CA GLY A 300 -7.18 8.94 4.64
C GLY A 300 -8.28 9.51 5.53
N TYR A 301 -8.91 10.59 5.12
CA TYR A 301 -10.03 11.18 5.84
C TYR A 301 -11.21 10.20 5.99
N LEU A 302 -11.62 9.56 4.90
CA LEU A 302 -12.71 8.59 4.92
C LEU A 302 -12.39 7.34 5.76
N GLY A 303 -11.11 6.98 5.90
CA GLY A 303 -10.67 5.88 6.75
C GLY A 303 -10.90 6.12 8.24
N ILE A 304 -10.90 7.40 8.68
CA ILE A 304 -11.21 7.79 10.06
C ILE A 304 -12.72 7.86 10.30
N GLN A 305 -13.50 8.22 9.27
CA GLN A 305 -14.93 8.45 9.42
C GLN A 305 -15.72 7.15 9.60
N PRO A 306 -16.84 7.18 10.32
CA PRO A 306 -17.80 6.08 10.34
C PRO A 306 -18.27 5.73 8.92
N PRO A 307 -18.61 4.45 8.64
CA PRO A 307 -19.09 4.05 7.33
C PRO A 307 -20.37 4.79 6.94
N SER A 308 -20.39 5.30 5.69
CA SER A 308 -21.59 5.91 5.07
C SER A 308 -21.67 5.50 3.62
N THR A 309 -22.85 5.51 3.03
CA THR A 309 -23.06 5.15 1.61
C THR A 309 -22.22 6.04 0.69
N THR A 310 -22.26 7.36 0.89
CA THR A 310 -21.49 8.32 0.10
C THR A 310 -19.98 8.12 0.31
N GLY A 311 -19.54 7.96 1.55
CA GLY A 311 -18.13 7.69 1.86
C GLY A 311 -17.63 6.41 1.23
N THR A 312 -18.44 5.36 1.20
CA THR A 312 -18.11 4.08 0.55
C THR A 312 -17.94 4.26 -0.96
N ILE A 313 -18.84 4.95 -1.64
CA ILE A 313 -18.75 5.22 -3.09
C ILE A 313 -17.48 6.03 -3.42
N ILE A 314 -17.21 7.09 -2.66
CA ILE A 314 -15.99 7.91 -2.86
C ILE A 314 -14.74 7.06 -2.63
N SER A 315 -14.73 6.20 -1.61
CA SER A 315 -13.61 5.29 -1.33
C SER A 315 -13.43 4.25 -2.44
N GLN A 316 -14.51 3.76 -3.05
CA GLN A 316 -14.46 2.85 -4.19
C GLN A 316 -13.84 3.52 -5.42
N ILE A 317 -14.28 4.73 -5.75
CA ILE A 317 -13.70 5.53 -6.84
C ILE A 317 -12.22 5.81 -6.56
N GLY A 318 -11.89 6.23 -5.33
CA GLY A 318 -10.51 6.49 -4.92
C GLY A 318 -9.62 5.25 -4.99
N THR A 319 -10.15 4.07 -4.63
CA THR A 319 -9.44 2.79 -4.73
C THR A 319 -9.16 2.41 -6.19
N LEU A 320 -10.16 2.54 -7.07
CA LEU A 320 -9.98 2.33 -8.51
C LEU A 320 -8.96 3.31 -9.11
N PHE A 321 -9.03 4.57 -8.71
CA PHE A 321 -8.06 5.57 -9.14
C PHE A 321 -6.65 5.25 -8.65
N TYR A 322 -6.48 4.84 -7.37
CA TYR A 322 -5.20 4.46 -6.80
C TYR A 322 -4.54 3.35 -7.60
N PHE A 323 -5.23 2.24 -7.81
CA PHE A 323 -4.68 1.13 -8.59
C PHE A 323 -4.55 1.48 -10.08
N GLY A 324 -5.49 2.23 -10.65
CA GLY A 324 -5.40 2.74 -12.01
C GLY A 324 -4.17 3.61 -12.25
N PHE A 325 -3.83 4.48 -11.29
CA PHE A 325 -2.62 5.30 -11.35
C PHE A 325 -1.37 4.43 -11.55
N PHE A 326 -1.18 3.37 -10.75
CA PHE A 326 -0.01 2.51 -10.86
C PHE A 326 -0.09 1.52 -12.02
N LEU A 327 -1.21 0.82 -12.20
CA LEU A 327 -1.33 -0.22 -13.22
C LEU A 327 -1.33 0.35 -14.65
N LEU A 328 -1.79 1.59 -14.84
CA LEU A 328 -1.74 2.28 -16.12
C LEU A 328 -0.46 3.11 -16.30
N MET A 329 0.40 3.20 -15.27
CA MET A 329 1.64 3.97 -15.32
C MET A 329 2.56 3.57 -16.48
N PRO A 330 2.71 2.28 -16.87
CA PRO A 330 3.53 1.90 -18.01
C PRO A 330 3.13 2.58 -19.33
N TRP A 331 1.88 2.99 -19.46
CA TRP A 331 1.37 3.70 -20.62
C TRP A 331 1.39 5.19 -20.45
N TRP A 332 0.74 5.73 -19.42
CA TRP A 332 0.61 7.17 -19.26
C TRP A 332 1.96 7.86 -18.99
N SER A 333 2.93 7.19 -18.35
CA SER A 333 4.25 7.76 -18.08
C SER A 333 5.09 8.02 -19.33
N GLN A 334 4.73 7.40 -20.46
CA GLN A 334 5.39 7.57 -21.76
C GLN A 334 4.69 8.58 -22.66
N LEU A 335 3.49 9.04 -22.31
CA LEU A 335 2.68 9.90 -23.17
C LEU A 335 3.04 11.37 -23.03
N GLY A 336 3.04 12.08 -24.15
CA GLY A 336 3.20 13.52 -24.21
C GLY A 336 4.56 13.97 -24.75
N GLN A 337 4.81 15.28 -24.69
CA GLN A 337 6.05 15.89 -25.17
C GLN A 337 7.01 16.08 -24.00
N PHE A 338 8.13 15.39 -24.04
CA PHE A 338 9.20 15.50 -23.05
C PHE A 338 10.16 16.64 -23.42
N LYS A 339 10.59 17.38 -22.40
CA LYS A 339 11.58 18.43 -22.57
C LYS A 339 12.99 17.81 -22.69
N PRO A 340 13.92 18.43 -23.44
CA PRO A 340 15.28 17.92 -23.54
C PRO A 340 15.97 17.99 -22.17
N VAL A 341 16.56 16.87 -21.76
CA VAL A 341 17.37 16.81 -20.54
C VAL A 341 18.75 17.40 -20.84
N PRO A 342 19.31 18.32 -20.03
CA PRO A 342 20.62 18.86 -20.24
C PRO A 342 21.71 17.81 -20.11
N ASP A 343 22.82 17.99 -20.78
CA ASP A 343 23.97 17.08 -20.77
C ASP A 343 24.70 17.01 -19.43
N ARG A 344 24.55 18.03 -18.60
CA ARG A 344 25.18 18.20 -17.29
C ARG A 344 24.18 18.80 -16.30
N VAL A 345 24.42 18.58 -15.00
CA VAL A 345 23.59 19.17 -13.94
C VAL A 345 23.59 20.70 -14.06
N THR A 346 22.40 21.28 -14.07
CA THR A 346 22.24 22.74 -14.15
C THR A 346 22.04 23.30 -12.74
N PHE A 347 22.91 24.23 -12.37
CA PHE A 347 22.80 24.99 -11.11
C PHE A 347 22.09 26.33 -11.37
N SER A 348 20.91 26.30 -12.00
CA SER A 348 20.11 27.52 -12.11
C SER A 348 19.45 27.79 -10.75
N ALA A 349 19.85 28.89 -10.11
CA ALA A 349 19.06 29.48 -9.05
C ALA A 349 17.69 29.89 -9.64
N HIS A 350 16.63 29.29 -9.16
CA HIS A 350 15.25 29.72 -9.44
C HIS A 350 14.71 30.51 -8.26
#